data_f05fd6943279d9853d64942132a5e78a
#
_entry.id   f05fd6943279d9853d64942132a5e78a
#
_cell.length_a   1.000
_cell.length_b   1.000
_cell.length_c   1.000
_cell.angle_alpha   90.00
_cell.angle_beta   90.00
_cell.angle_gamma   90.00
#
_symmetry.space_group_name_H-M   'P 1'
#
loop_
_entity.id
_entity.type
_entity.pdbx_description
1 polymer ?
#
loop_
_entity_poly.entity_id
_entity_poly.type
_entity_poly.pdbx_seq_one_letter_code
_entity_poly.pdbx_strand_id
1 'polypeptide(L)'
;MSFFALLFAFLLEQARPLSFGESLERVSQAWSDKVRNTLDTGDQRHAWTAWAVAIGVPCLLVWAIHLALAWYLGWVFAMVWSVAVLYATLGFRHFSHHFTDIRHALSVGDDVLANTLLSQWSGAKGEDLPRQEIIRHVIEYSAIAAHRHVFGVVVWFVVLAGLGLGPVGAIFYR
;
A
#
# COMPACT_ATOMS: atom_id res chain seq x y z
N MET A 1 -17.10 5.36 13.48
CA MET A 1 -17.20 4.46 12.30
C MET A 1 -15.82 4.05 11.79
N SER A 2 -14.91 4.99 11.60
CA SER A 2 -13.56 4.73 11.05
C SER A 2 -12.73 3.73 11.88
N PHE A 3 -12.88 3.76 13.21
CA PHE A 3 -12.18 2.82 14.10
C PHE A 3 -12.58 1.36 13.85
N PHE A 4 -13.88 1.08 13.71
CA PHE A 4 -14.34 -0.28 13.44
C PHE A 4 -13.90 -0.75 12.05
N ALA A 5 -13.90 0.14 11.06
CA ALA A 5 -13.39 -0.20 9.72
C ALA A 5 -11.91 -0.56 9.76
N LEU A 6 -11.10 0.19 10.50
CA LEU A 6 -9.68 -0.11 10.74
C LEU A 6 -9.50 -1.45 11.46
N LEU A 7 -10.22 -1.67 12.55
CA LEU A 7 -10.13 -2.89 13.33
C LEU A 7 -10.46 -4.12 12.47
N PHE A 8 -11.57 -4.06 11.72
CA PHE A 8 -11.98 -5.15 10.84
C PHE A 8 -11.02 -5.37 9.68
N ALA A 9 -10.46 -4.29 9.10
CA ALA A 9 -9.45 -4.41 8.05
C ALA A 9 -8.19 -5.12 8.55
N PHE A 10 -7.69 -4.76 9.73
CA PHE A 10 -6.55 -5.45 10.35
C PHE A 10 -6.83 -6.91 10.70
N LEU A 11 -8.02 -7.20 11.24
CA LEU A 11 -8.42 -8.59 11.55
C LEU A 11 -8.54 -9.44 10.28
N LEU A 12 -9.10 -8.89 9.20
CA LEU A 12 -9.19 -9.56 7.92
C LEU A 12 -7.81 -9.82 7.31
N GLU A 13 -6.91 -8.85 7.40
CA GLU A 13 -5.54 -8.99 6.92
C GLU A 13 -4.78 -10.08 7.67
N GLN A 14 -5.04 -10.21 8.99
CA GLN A 14 -4.46 -11.26 9.81
C GLN A 14 -5.04 -12.65 9.51
N ALA A 15 -6.35 -12.73 9.20
CA ALA A 15 -7.06 -14.00 8.98
C ALA A 15 -6.84 -14.59 7.57
N ARG A 16 -6.82 -13.75 6.54
CA ARG A 16 -6.61 -14.17 5.15
C ARG A 16 -5.72 -13.18 4.40
N PRO A 17 -4.53 -13.58 3.97
CA PRO A 17 -3.73 -12.75 3.07
C PRO A 17 -4.40 -12.70 1.70
N LEU A 18 -4.55 -11.50 1.16
CA LEU A 18 -4.95 -11.33 -0.22
C LEU A 18 -3.82 -11.78 -1.16
N SER A 19 -4.08 -12.80 -1.95
CA SER A 19 -3.34 -13.07 -3.18
C SER A 19 -3.62 -12.01 -4.28
N PHE A 20 -4.56 -11.09 -4.02
CA PHE A 20 -4.96 -10.00 -4.92
C PHE A 20 -4.01 -8.79 -4.93
N GLY A 21 -3.04 -8.72 -4.00
CA GLY A 21 -2.09 -7.60 -3.93
C GLY A 21 -1.34 -7.37 -5.26
N GLU A 22 -0.85 -8.44 -5.87
CA GLU A 22 -0.16 -8.39 -7.16
C GLU A 22 -1.07 -7.95 -8.33
N SER A 23 -2.36 -8.30 -8.28
CA SER A 23 -3.32 -7.90 -9.31
C SER A 23 -3.68 -6.42 -9.20
N LEU A 24 -3.84 -5.90 -7.98
CA LEU A 24 -4.06 -4.48 -7.71
C LEU A 24 -2.84 -3.64 -8.10
N GLU A 25 -1.66 -4.15 -7.81
CA GLU A 25 -0.40 -3.49 -8.17
C GLU A 25 -0.22 -3.42 -9.68
N ARG A 26 -0.51 -4.51 -10.40
CA ARG A 26 -0.53 -4.53 -11.88
C ARG A 26 -1.55 -3.56 -12.46
N VAL A 27 -2.75 -3.48 -11.90
CA VAL A 27 -3.79 -2.55 -12.36
C VAL A 27 -3.37 -1.11 -12.08
N SER A 28 -2.80 -0.80 -10.91
CA SER A 28 -2.33 0.54 -10.58
C SER A 28 -1.14 0.98 -11.44
N GLN A 29 -0.21 0.07 -11.73
CA GLN A 29 0.92 0.32 -12.63
C GLN A 29 0.42 0.54 -14.07
N ALA A 30 -0.45 -0.33 -14.59
CA ALA A 30 -1.03 -0.17 -15.92
C ALA A 30 -1.81 1.14 -16.08
N TRP A 31 -2.52 1.57 -15.02
CA TRP A 31 -3.21 2.86 -14.99
C TRP A 31 -2.22 4.03 -15.00
N SER A 32 -1.21 3.99 -14.15
CA SER A 32 -0.17 5.02 -14.06
C SER A 32 0.60 5.15 -15.38
N ASP A 33 0.96 4.03 -16.00
CA ASP A 33 1.63 4.01 -17.30
C ASP A 33 0.73 4.58 -18.42
N LYS A 34 -0.55 4.25 -18.39
CA LYS A 34 -1.52 4.77 -19.36
C LYS A 34 -1.68 6.29 -19.23
N VAL A 35 -1.81 6.80 -18.01
CA VAL A 35 -1.90 8.24 -17.74
C VAL A 35 -0.61 8.94 -18.16
N ARG A 36 0.55 8.37 -17.81
CA ARG A 36 1.86 8.89 -18.17
C ARG A 36 2.03 8.95 -19.69
N ASN A 37 1.75 7.87 -20.39
CA ASN A 37 1.89 7.80 -21.85
C ASN A 37 0.90 8.71 -22.60
N THR A 38 -0.23 9.08 -21.97
CA THR A 38 -1.25 9.92 -22.61
C THR A 38 -1.07 11.41 -22.31
N LEU A 39 -0.57 11.76 -21.12
CA LEU A 39 -0.53 13.12 -20.64
C LEU A 39 0.88 13.68 -20.42
N ASP A 40 1.91 12.82 -20.44
CA ASP A 40 3.30 13.27 -20.26
C ASP A 40 3.90 13.68 -21.61
N THR A 41 3.78 14.97 -21.93
CA THR A 41 4.37 15.60 -23.13
C THR A 41 5.74 16.22 -22.85
N GLY A 42 6.34 15.94 -21.67
CA GLY A 42 7.66 16.47 -21.28
C GLY A 42 7.64 17.90 -20.71
N ASP A 43 6.46 18.53 -20.58
CA ASP A 43 6.34 19.86 -20.00
C ASP A 43 5.87 19.78 -18.53
N GLN A 44 6.49 20.57 -17.66
CA GLN A 44 6.25 20.53 -16.20
C GLN A 44 4.79 20.80 -15.80
N ARG A 45 4.05 21.55 -16.61
CA ARG A 45 2.61 21.77 -16.40
C ARG A 45 1.78 20.51 -16.65
N HIS A 46 2.15 19.72 -17.63
CA HIS A 46 1.49 18.46 -17.97
C HIS A 46 1.82 17.34 -16.95
N ALA A 47 2.99 17.39 -16.32
CA ALA A 47 3.34 16.47 -15.23
C ALA A 47 2.40 16.61 -14.02
N TRP A 48 2.02 17.86 -13.65
CA TRP A 48 1.05 18.10 -12.58
C TRP A 48 -0.36 17.62 -12.92
N THR A 49 -0.79 17.82 -14.18
CA THR A 49 -2.11 17.32 -14.61
C THR A 49 -2.13 15.79 -14.68
N ALA A 50 -1.07 15.18 -15.18
CA ALA A 50 -0.94 13.73 -15.18
C ALA A 50 -0.99 13.14 -13.77
N TRP A 51 -0.27 13.76 -12.81
CA TRP A 51 -0.30 13.35 -11.41
C TRP A 51 -1.70 13.52 -10.79
N ALA A 52 -2.34 14.67 -11.02
CA ALA A 52 -3.68 14.94 -10.51
C ALA A 52 -4.73 13.97 -11.08
N VAL A 53 -4.63 13.59 -12.35
CA VAL A 53 -5.52 12.59 -12.97
C VAL A 53 -5.21 11.19 -12.44
N ALA A 54 -3.93 10.83 -12.34
CA ALA A 54 -3.52 9.50 -11.86
C ALA A 54 -4.05 9.18 -10.46
N ILE A 55 -4.05 10.16 -9.56
CA ILE A 55 -4.52 10.00 -8.18
C ILE A 55 -5.99 10.41 -8.04
N GLY A 56 -6.39 11.52 -8.65
CA GLY A 56 -7.72 12.09 -8.49
C GLY A 56 -8.84 11.19 -9.02
N VAL A 57 -8.64 10.54 -10.18
CA VAL A 57 -9.66 9.67 -10.77
C VAL A 57 -9.96 8.46 -9.88
N PRO A 58 -8.99 7.67 -9.41
CA PRO A 58 -9.26 6.58 -8.48
C PRO A 58 -9.90 7.05 -7.17
N CYS A 59 -9.43 8.16 -6.61
CA CYS A 59 -10.00 8.74 -5.39
C CYS A 59 -11.45 9.15 -5.56
N LEU A 60 -11.80 9.84 -6.65
CA LEU A 60 -13.17 10.25 -6.96
C LEU A 60 -14.07 9.03 -7.19
N LEU A 61 -13.57 8.00 -7.87
CA LEU A 61 -14.32 6.78 -8.14
C LEU A 61 -14.66 6.05 -6.84
N VAL A 62 -13.70 5.87 -5.94
CA VAL A 62 -13.92 5.25 -4.63
C VAL A 62 -14.86 6.06 -3.76
N TRP A 63 -14.74 7.39 -3.80
CA TRP A 63 -15.64 8.29 -3.08
C TRP A 63 -17.07 8.22 -3.62
N ALA A 64 -17.24 8.25 -4.93
CA ALA A 64 -18.55 8.15 -5.57
C ALA A 64 -19.25 6.82 -5.23
N ILE A 65 -18.50 5.71 -5.26
CA ILE A 65 -19.04 4.40 -4.84
C ILE A 65 -19.41 4.42 -3.35
N HIS A 66 -18.57 5.00 -2.48
CA HIS A 66 -18.86 5.11 -1.05
C HIS A 66 -20.14 5.90 -0.80
N LEU A 67 -20.33 7.05 -1.46
CA LEU A 67 -21.55 7.85 -1.36
C LEU A 67 -22.76 7.10 -1.90
N ALA A 68 -22.65 6.46 -3.05
CA ALA A 68 -23.72 5.67 -3.63
C ALA A 68 -24.17 4.55 -2.70
N LEU A 69 -23.22 3.80 -2.13
CA LEU A 69 -23.53 2.75 -1.16
C LEU A 69 -24.19 3.30 0.11
N ALA A 70 -23.67 4.42 0.63
CA ALA A 70 -24.24 5.07 1.81
C ALA A 70 -25.68 5.54 1.57
N TRP A 71 -25.97 6.06 0.37
CA TRP A 71 -27.28 6.62 0.00
C TRP A 71 -28.31 5.54 -0.35
N TYR A 72 -27.93 4.53 -1.15
CA TYR A 72 -28.87 3.52 -1.66
C TYR A 72 -29.00 2.30 -0.75
N LEU A 73 -27.93 1.86 -0.11
CA LEU A 73 -27.89 0.63 0.68
C LEU A 73 -27.74 0.88 2.19
N GLY A 74 -27.39 2.11 2.57
CA GLY A 74 -27.20 2.49 3.95
C GLY A 74 -25.75 2.40 4.45
N TRP A 75 -25.55 2.92 5.65
CA TRP A 75 -24.22 3.11 6.25
C TRP A 75 -23.42 1.82 6.47
N VAL A 76 -24.10 0.68 6.66
CA VAL A 76 -23.44 -0.62 6.87
C VAL A 76 -22.66 -1.04 5.64
N PHE A 77 -23.25 -0.90 4.45
CA PHE A 77 -22.58 -1.24 3.19
C PHE A 77 -21.44 -0.27 2.88
N ALA A 78 -21.60 1.01 3.21
CA ALA A 78 -20.51 1.98 3.09
C ALA A 78 -19.34 1.64 4.03
N MET A 79 -19.64 1.11 5.23
CA MET A 79 -18.61 0.64 6.16
C MET A 79 -17.89 -0.59 5.61
N VAL A 80 -18.61 -1.58 5.10
CA VAL A 80 -18.01 -2.77 4.45
C VAL A 80 -17.13 -2.38 3.28
N TRP A 81 -17.58 -1.42 2.45
CA TRP A 81 -16.78 -0.86 1.38
C TRP A 81 -15.49 -0.22 1.89
N SER A 82 -15.57 0.58 2.95
CA SER A 82 -14.40 1.20 3.58
C SER A 82 -13.41 0.17 4.10
N VAL A 83 -13.91 -0.91 4.71
CA VAL A 83 -13.08 -2.06 5.14
C VAL A 83 -12.41 -2.71 3.94
N ALA A 84 -13.14 -2.95 2.85
CA ALA A 84 -12.60 -3.59 1.65
C ALA A 84 -11.50 -2.74 0.99
N VAL A 85 -11.72 -1.42 0.86
CA VAL A 85 -10.72 -0.49 0.32
C VAL A 85 -9.48 -0.43 1.22
N LEU A 86 -9.70 -0.33 2.54
CA LEU A 86 -8.60 -0.28 3.49
C LEU A 86 -7.78 -1.58 3.47
N TYR A 87 -8.47 -2.73 3.46
CA TYR A 87 -7.84 -4.04 3.35
C TYR A 87 -7.03 -4.19 2.05
N ALA A 88 -7.55 -3.68 0.92
CA ALA A 88 -6.84 -3.70 -0.36
C ALA A 88 -5.62 -2.77 -0.40
N THR A 89 -5.65 -1.67 0.38
CA THR A 89 -4.57 -0.67 0.43
C THR A 89 -3.55 -0.94 1.52
N LEU A 90 -3.93 -1.67 2.58
CA LEU A 90 -2.99 -2.12 3.61
C LEU A 90 -2.07 -3.19 3.03
N GLY A 91 -0.82 -2.86 2.84
CA GLY A 91 0.21 -3.76 2.32
C GLY A 91 1.10 -4.37 3.40
N PHE A 92 0.60 -4.51 4.64
CA PHE A 92 1.41 -5.00 5.77
C PHE A 92 2.06 -6.36 5.50
N ARG A 93 1.33 -7.27 4.87
CA ARG A 93 1.82 -8.62 4.64
C ARG A 93 2.83 -8.72 3.50
N HIS A 94 2.77 -7.81 2.54
CA HIS A 94 3.74 -7.81 1.44
C HIS A 94 5.18 -7.60 1.95
N PHE A 95 5.40 -6.66 2.87
CA PHE A 95 6.73 -6.47 3.46
C PHE A 95 7.06 -7.48 4.57
N SER A 96 6.04 -7.99 5.29
CA SER A 96 6.21 -8.98 6.36
C SER A 96 6.78 -10.31 5.86
N HIS A 97 6.45 -10.77 4.65
CA HIS A 97 7.04 -11.97 4.06
C HIS A 97 8.54 -11.80 3.83
N HIS A 98 8.94 -10.75 3.14
CA HIS A 98 10.36 -10.49 2.88
C HIS A 98 11.17 -10.38 4.18
N PHE A 99 10.62 -9.70 5.19
CA PHE A 99 11.25 -9.61 6.50
C PHE A 99 11.41 -10.98 7.17
N THR A 100 10.35 -11.82 7.11
CA THR A 100 10.36 -13.15 7.73
C THR A 100 11.33 -14.09 7.03
N ASP A 101 11.39 -14.04 5.70
CA ASP A 101 12.29 -14.88 4.90
C ASP A 101 13.76 -14.53 5.16
N ILE A 102 14.09 -13.23 5.20
CA ILE A 102 15.43 -12.77 5.52
C ILE A 102 15.80 -13.14 6.96
N ARG A 103 14.88 -12.96 7.92
CA ARG A 103 15.10 -13.36 9.32
C ARG A 103 15.34 -14.86 9.45
N HIS A 104 14.60 -15.67 8.68
CA HIS A 104 14.78 -17.12 8.66
C HIS A 104 16.17 -17.49 8.10
N ALA A 105 16.57 -16.91 6.96
CA ALA A 105 17.88 -17.14 6.37
C ALA A 105 19.02 -16.79 7.37
N LEU A 106 18.90 -15.64 8.04
CA LEU A 106 19.85 -15.23 9.10
C LEU A 106 19.86 -16.18 10.30
N SER A 107 18.67 -16.75 10.68
CA SER A 107 18.59 -17.67 11.82
C SER A 107 19.28 -19.00 11.56
N VAL A 108 19.30 -19.46 10.30
CA VAL A 108 19.99 -20.69 9.86
C VAL A 108 21.47 -20.43 9.58
N GLY A 109 21.91 -19.18 9.56
CA GLY A 109 23.32 -18.80 9.29
C GLY A 109 23.65 -18.69 7.80
N ASP A 110 22.62 -18.63 6.94
CA ASP A 110 22.79 -18.44 5.50
C ASP A 110 22.80 -16.95 5.15
N ASP A 111 23.95 -16.33 5.37
CA ASP A 111 24.14 -14.89 5.12
C ASP A 111 24.09 -14.56 3.62
N VAL A 112 24.42 -15.51 2.74
CA VAL A 112 24.39 -15.33 1.28
C VAL A 112 22.92 -15.24 0.80
N LEU A 113 22.07 -16.16 1.28
CA LEU A 113 20.65 -16.15 0.98
C LEU A 113 19.99 -14.87 1.54
N ALA A 114 20.33 -14.50 2.77
CA ALA A 114 19.81 -13.29 3.40
C ALA A 114 20.17 -12.03 2.60
N ASN A 115 21.39 -11.93 2.10
CA ASN A 115 21.84 -10.82 1.26
C ASN A 115 21.12 -10.78 -0.10
N THR A 116 20.91 -11.94 -0.71
CA THR A 116 20.17 -12.07 -1.97
C THR A 116 18.72 -11.61 -1.79
N LEU A 117 18.05 -12.06 -0.74
CA LEU A 117 16.68 -11.66 -0.42
C LEU A 117 16.55 -10.15 -0.12
N LEU A 118 17.52 -9.59 0.62
CA LEU A 118 17.58 -8.16 0.88
C LEU A 118 17.76 -7.36 -0.42
N SER A 119 18.64 -7.81 -1.31
CA SER A 119 18.88 -7.16 -2.60
C SER A 119 17.63 -7.17 -3.49
N GLN A 120 16.90 -8.28 -3.51
CA GLN A 120 15.63 -8.38 -4.25
C GLN A 120 14.57 -7.44 -3.67
N TRP A 121 14.50 -7.33 -2.35
CA TRP A 121 13.53 -6.48 -1.67
C TRP A 121 13.86 -4.98 -1.77
N SER A 122 15.14 -4.61 -1.56
CA SER A 122 15.59 -3.21 -1.60
C SER A 122 15.80 -2.66 -3.01
N GLY A 123 15.92 -3.54 -4.02
CA GLY A 123 16.33 -3.16 -5.37
C GLY A 123 17.81 -2.72 -5.48
N ALA A 124 18.54 -2.78 -4.38
CA ALA A 124 19.97 -2.48 -4.38
C ALA A 124 20.75 -3.62 -5.04
N LYS A 125 21.68 -3.30 -5.93
CA LYS A 125 22.58 -4.31 -6.51
C LYS A 125 23.47 -4.86 -5.39
N GLY A 126 23.42 -6.21 -5.24
CA GLY A 126 24.06 -6.93 -4.16
C GLY A 126 25.55 -6.61 -4.01
N GLU A 127 25.87 -5.88 -2.97
CA GLU A 127 27.19 -5.89 -2.36
C GLU A 127 27.17 -7.02 -1.34
N ASP A 128 28.26 -7.80 -1.24
CA ASP A 128 28.40 -8.79 -0.19
C ASP A 128 28.55 -8.08 1.16
N LEU A 129 27.36 -7.87 1.79
CA LEU A 129 27.28 -7.15 3.06
C LEU A 129 27.58 -8.11 4.23
N PRO A 130 28.37 -7.68 5.21
CA PRO A 130 28.54 -8.44 6.44
C PRO A 130 27.21 -8.55 7.20
N ARG A 131 27.01 -9.64 7.95
CA ARG A 131 25.77 -9.94 8.65
C ARG A 131 25.18 -8.78 9.46
N GLN A 132 26.03 -7.98 10.11
CA GLN A 132 25.58 -6.82 10.90
C GLN A 132 24.94 -5.74 10.00
N GLU A 133 25.51 -5.50 8.83
CA GLU A 133 24.97 -4.54 7.87
C GLU A 133 23.67 -5.05 7.24
N ILE A 134 23.55 -6.35 6.95
CA ILE A 134 22.29 -6.95 6.49
C ILE A 134 21.19 -6.70 7.51
N ILE A 135 21.43 -6.97 8.80
CA ILE A 135 20.46 -6.75 9.88
C ILE A 135 20.06 -5.27 9.96
N ARG A 136 21.02 -4.37 9.90
CA ARG A 136 20.80 -2.92 9.93
C ARG A 136 19.88 -2.47 8.78
N HIS A 137 20.22 -2.86 7.55
CA HIS A 137 19.43 -2.51 6.37
C HIS A 137 18.02 -3.12 6.42
N VAL A 138 17.87 -4.34 6.91
CA VAL A 138 16.55 -4.97 7.08
C VAL A 138 15.68 -4.19 8.05
N ILE A 139 16.24 -3.75 9.20
CA ILE A 139 15.51 -2.95 10.18
C ILE A 139 15.11 -1.60 9.59
N GLU A 140 16.05 -0.92 8.95
CA GLU A 140 15.84 0.39 8.34
C GLU A 140 14.76 0.34 7.24
N TYR A 141 14.86 -0.63 6.34
CA TYR A 141 13.91 -0.82 5.25
C TYR A 141 12.52 -1.24 5.76
N SER A 142 12.48 -2.10 6.78
CA SER A 142 11.22 -2.50 7.44
C SER A 142 10.52 -1.33 8.10
N ALA A 143 11.25 -0.44 8.76
CA ALA A 143 10.70 0.75 9.40
C ALA A 143 10.11 1.72 8.35
N ILE A 144 10.83 1.95 7.24
CA ILE A 144 10.37 2.78 6.13
C ILE A 144 9.14 2.16 5.48
N ALA A 145 9.14 0.85 5.23
CA ALA A 145 8.02 0.12 4.63
C ALA A 145 6.78 0.16 5.54
N ALA A 146 6.93 -0.05 6.84
CA ALA A 146 5.85 0.05 7.80
C ALA A 146 5.25 1.46 7.84
N HIS A 147 6.12 2.49 7.86
CA HIS A 147 5.66 3.88 7.81
C HIS A 147 4.88 4.16 6.53
N ARG A 148 5.39 3.74 5.39
CA ARG A 148 4.80 4.03 4.09
C ARG A 148 3.53 3.23 3.81
N HIS A 149 3.50 1.93 4.14
CA HIS A 149 2.40 1.04 3.76
C HIS A 149 1.34 0.86 4.85
N VAL A 150 1.62 1.20 6.09
CA VAL A 150 0.68 1.04 7.21
C VAL A 150 0.33 2.38 7.83
N PHE A 151 1.30 3.07 8.42
CA PHE A 151 1.02 4.29 9.18
C PHE A 151 0.47 5.41 8.30
N GLY A 152 1.05 5.64 7.12
CA GLY A 152 0.59 6.66 6.19
C GLY A 152 -0.85 6.39 5.74
N VAL A 153 -1.16 5.16 5.35
CA VAL A 153 -2.50 4.75 4.93
C VAL A 153 -3.52 4.96 6.06
N VAL A 154 -3.20 4.51 7.28
CA VAL A 154 -4.07 4.64 8.45
C VAL A 154 -4.32 6.10 8.82
N VAL A 155 -3.27 6.92 8.89
CA VAL A 155 -3.39 8.34 9.22
C VAL A 155 -4.28 9.07 8.22
N TRP A 156 -3.99 8.93 6.92
CA TRP A 156 -4.78 9.59 5.89
C TRP A 156 -6.21 9.06 5.80
N PHE A 157 -6.41 7.77 6.04
CA PHE A 157 -7.76 7.21 6.16
C PHE A 157 -8.54 7.87 7.31
N VAL A 158 -7.96 7.96 8.51
CA VAL A 158 -8.64 8.55 9.67
C VAL A 158 -8.95 10.03 9.43
N VAL A 159 -7.99 10.78 8.90
CA VAL A 159 -8.16 12.22 8.63
C VAL A 159 -9.26 12.46 7.59
N LEU A 160 -9.19 11.81 6.43
CA LEU A 160 -10.16 12.04 5.36
C LEU A 160 -11.52 11.40 5.63
N ALA A 161 -11.59 10.28 6.34
CA ALA A 161 -12.84 9.72 6.81
C ALA A 161 -13.51 10.61 7.86
N GLY A 162 -12.73 11.29 8.70
CA GLY A 162 -13.21 12.32 9.63
C GLY A 162 -13.80 13.54 8.93
N LEU A 163 -13.32 13.88 7.74
CA LEU A 163 -13.83 14.94 6.87
C LEU A 163 -15.04 14.49 6.00
N GLY A 164 -15.54 13.26 6.15
CA GLY A 164 -16.66 12.73 5.38
C GLY A 164 -16.29 12.22 3.98
N LEU A 165 -15.00 12.11 3.67
CA LEU A 165 -14.52 11.63 2.36
C LEU A 165 -14.39 10.09 2.30
N GLY A 166 -14.83 9.39 3.35
CA GLY A 166 -14.83 7.92 3.40
C GLY A 166 -13.42 7.30 3.28
N PRO A 167 -13.27 6.23 2.49
CA PRO A 167 -12.00 5.51 2.39
C PRO A 167 -10.97 6.14 1.43
N VAL A 168 -11.21 7.34 0.92
CA VAL A 168 -10.34 8.02 -0.07
C VAL A 168 -8.90 8.18 0.44
N GLY A 169 -8.73 8.43 1.74
CA GLY A 169 -7.42 8.62 2.34
C GLY A 169 -6.49 7.42 2.20
N ALA A 170 -7.05 6.23 2.19
CA ALA A 170 -6.28 5.00 2.02
C ALA A 170 -5.64 4.91 0.61
N ILE A 171 -6.34 5.40 -0.41
CA ILE A 171 -5.86 5.39 -1.81
C ILE A 171 -4.94 6.59 -2.09
N PHE A 172 -5.27 7.76 -1.54
CA PHE A 172 -4.51 8.98 -1.78
C PHE A 172 -3.04 8.86 -1.40
N TYR A 173 -2.75 8.13 -0.33
CA TYR A 173 -1.39 7.99 0.17
C TYR A 173 -0.58 6.89 -0.53
N ARG A 174 -1.22 5.86 -1.08
CA ARG A 174 -0.55 4.72 -1.70
C ARG A 174 0.02 5.06 -3.08
#